data_57737f727026dbbf96b7f7e6f8230003
#
_entry.id   57737f727026dbbf96b7f7e6f8230003
#
_cell.length_a   1.000
_cell.length_b   1.000
_cell.length_c   1.000
_cell.angle_alpha   90.00
_cell.angle_beta   90.00
_cell.angle_gamma   90.00
#
_symmetry.space_group_name_H-M   'P 1'
#
loop_
_entity.id
_entity.type
_entity.pdbx_description
1 polymer ?
#
loop_
_entity_poly.entity_id
_entity_poly.type
_entity_poly.pdbx_seq_one_letter_code
_entity_poly.pdbx_strand_id
1 'polypeptide(L)'
;MDSASEFLFGHNVDSLSAGIAYPPYAEYKNLPTFTNHSSNIFSRAFGQGQSLATARFALVEQWPLAEFWKDKILPERKVMDNFMEPLMLEALANRESRLKHAEMGDTIDNEDLTLLSHLVRHTQDPKIIKDELINLLVAGRDTVCLISFAM
;
A
#
# COMPACT_ATOMS: atom_id res chain seq x y z
N MET A 1 8.22 -5.58 -4.00
CA MET A 1 6.83 -5.34 -3.60
C MET A 1 6.13 -6.63 -3.18
N ASP A 2 6.33 -7.71 -3.87
CA ASP A 2 5.61 -8.97 -3.68
C ASP A 2 5.72 -9.53 -2.25
N SER A 3 6.93 -9.62 -1.68
CA SER A 3 7.12 -10.07 -0.29
C SER A 3 6.47 -9.14 0.75
N ALA A 4 6.42 -7.83 0.49
CA ALA A 4 5.77 -6.88 1.39
C ALA A 4 4.25 -7.01 1.30
N SER A 5 3.69 -7.18 0.11
CA SER A 5 2.26 -7.39 -0.08
C SER A 5 1.78 -8.72 0.48
N GLU A 6 2.56 -9.78 0.33
CA GLU A 6 2.27 -11.09 0.92
C GLU A 6 2.26 -11.02 2.46
N PHE A 7 3.25 -10.36 3.07
CA PHE A 7 3.30 -10.17 4.51
C PHE A 7 2.17 -9.29 5.04
N LEU A 8 1.89 -8.17 4.35
CA LEU A 8 0.90 -7.20 4.81
C LEU A 8 -0.53 -7.66 4.56
N PHE A 9 -0.80 -8.20 3.37
CA PHE A 9 -2.14 -8.49 2.88
C PHE A 9 -2.43 -9.98 2.75
N GLY A 10 -1.40 -10.85 2.81
CA GLY A 10 -1.54 -12.28 2.49
C GLY A 10 -1.77 -12.55 1.00
N HIS A 11 -1.56 -11.55 0.16
CA HIS A 11 -1.78 -11.65 -1.27
C HIS A 11 -0.54 -11.20 -2.04
N ASN A 12 -0.09 -12.04 -2.97
CA ASN A 12 1.00 -11.70 -3.87
C ASN A 12 0.47 -10.84 -5.01
N VAL A 13 1.02 -9.64 -5.18
CA VAL A 13 0.60 -8.68 -6.23
C VAL A 13 1.23 -9.00 -7.58
N ASP A 14 2.13 -10.01 -7.65
CA ASP A 14 2.82 -10.45 -8.86
C ASP A 14 3.48 -9.29 -9.63
N SER A 15 4.11 -8.38 -8.91
CA SER A 15 4.71 -7.17 -9.53
C SER A 15 5.76 -7.52 -10.58
N LEU A 16 6.45 -8.66 -10.42
CA LEU A 16 7.46 -9.14 -11.36
C LEU A 16 6.88 -9.73 -12.65
N SER A 17 5.60 -10.14 -12.65
CA SER A 17 4.94 -10.65 -13.87
C SER A 17 4.80 -9.58 -14.95
N ALA A 18 4.74 -8.31 -14.54
CA ALA A 18 4.72 -7.17 -15.46
C ALA A 18 6.08 -6.91 -16.14
N GLY A 19 7.16 -7.55 -15.68
CA GLY A 19 8.53 -7.34 -16.14
C GLY A 19 9.31 -6.38 -15.25
N ILE A 20 10.55 -6.08 -15.66
CA ILE A 20 11.45 -5.19 -14.93
C ILE A 20 11.41 -3.81 -15.59
N ALA A 21 11.32 -2.75 -14.78
CA ALA A 21 11.36 -1.38 -15.24
C ALA A 21 12.69 -1.05 -15.96
N TYR A 22 12.60 -0.37 -17.06
CA TYR A 22 13.79 0.30 -17.61
C TYR A 22 14.21 1.47 -16.72
N PRO A 23 15.51 1.82 -16.68
CA PRO A 23 15.98 2.99 -15.95
C PRO A 23 15.27 4.28 -16.38
N PRO A 24 15.23 5.33 -15.53
CA PRO A 24 14.51 6.57 -15.82
C PRO A 24 14.86 7.23 -17.15
N TYR A 25 16.12 7.12 -17.59
CA TYR A 25 16.56 7.66 -18.90
C TYR A 25 16.05 6.84 -20.10
N ALA A 26 15.53 5.65 -19.89
CA ALA A 26 14.99 4.75 -20.91
C ALA A 26 13.54 4.34 -20.64
N GLU A 27 12.81 5.09 -19.82
CA GLU A 27 11.44 4.79 -19.41
C GLU A 27 10.48 4.63 -20.61
N TYR A 28 10.75 5.32 -21.72
CA TYR A 28 9.99 5.21 -22.98
C TYR A 28 10.00 3.80 -23.59
N LYS A 29 10.91 2.91 -23.14
CA LYS A 29 10.97 1.51 -23.56
C LYS A 29 10.05 0.59 -22.78
N ASN A 30 9.46 1.07 -21.69
CA ASN A 30 8.52 0.28 -20.90
C ASN A 30 7.30 -0.08 -21.77
N LEU A 31 6.94 -1.35 -21.74
CA LEU A 31 5.75 -1.83 -22.44
C LEU A 31 4.49 -1.26 -21.78
N PRO A 32 3.40 -1.03 -22.54
CA PRO A 32 2.11 -0.63 -21.98
C PRO A 32 1.58 -1.61 -20.92
N THR A 33 1.87 -2.90 -21.06
CA THR A 33 1.53 -3.94 -20.06
C THR A 33 2.20 -3.67 -18.72
N PHE A 34 3.47 -3.26 -18.72
CA PHE A 34 4.18 -2.87 -17.52
C PHE A 34 3.57 -1.61 -16.89
N THR A 35 3.35 -0.58 -17.70
CA THR A 35 2.87 0.72 -17.20
C THR A 35 1.46 0.65 -16.62
N ASN A 36 0.61 -0.22 -17.17
CA ASN A 36 -0.79 -0.38 -16.76
C ASN A 36 -1.02 -1.49 -15.72
N HIS A 37 0.04 -2.17 -15.29
CA HIS A 37 -0.09 -3.18 -14.23
C HIS A 37 -0.46 -2.50 -12.91
N SER A 38 -1.41 -3.09 -12.17
CA SER A 38 -1.97 -2.49 -10.93
C SER A 38 -0.90 -2.16 -9.89
N SER A 39 0.09 -3.05 -9.70
CA SER A 39 1.21 -2.85 -8.79
C SER A 39 2.10 -1.66 -9.18
N ASN A 40 2.31 -1.45 -10.49
CA ASN A 40 3.13 -0.35 -10.99
C ASN A 40 2.39 0.99 -10.91
N ILE A 41 1.08 0.98 -11.14
CA ILE A 41 0.22 2.16 -10.93
C ILE A 41 0.26 2.56 -9.44
N PHE A 42 0.06 1.58 -8.54
CA PHE A 42 0.16 1.82 -7.10
C PHE A 42 1.54 2.32 -6.68
N SER A 43 2.62 1.66 -7.12
CA SER A 43 4.00 2.05 -6.78
C SER A 43 4.35 3.46 -7.22
N ARG A 44 3.87 3.87 -8.39
CA ARG A 44 4.06 5.22 -8.92
C ARG A 44 3.28 6.25 -8.12
N ALA A 45 1.99 6.00 -7.87
CA ALA A 45 1.14 6.89 -7.06
C ALA A 45 1.71 7.04 -5.64
N PHE A 46 2.17 5.94 -5.05
CA PHE A 46 2.82 5.93 -3.74
C PHE A 46 4.09 6.78 -3.72
N GLY A 47 4.99 6.62 -4.71
CA GLY A 47 6.21 7.41 -4.84
C GLY A 47 5.93 8.91 -5.07
N GLN A 48 4.96 9.24 -5.91
CA GLN A 48 4.54 10.62 -6.15
C GLN A 48 3.91 11.24 -4.91
N GLY A 49 3.04 10.50 -4.21
CA GLY A 49 2.45 10.92 -2.94
C GLY A 49 3.51 11.24 -1.88
N GLN A 50 4.53 10.39 -1.72
CA GLN A 50 5.66 10.65 -0.82
C GLN A 50 6.45 11.91 -1.21
N SER A 51 6.75 12.09 -2.50
CA SER A 51 7.47 13.27 -2.97
C SER A 51 6.70 14.56 -2.69
N LEU A 52 5.38 14.56 -2.90
CA LEU A 52 4.52 15.68 -2.59
C LEU A 52 4.41 15.94 -1.09
N ALA A 53 4.31 14.89 -0.27
CA ALA A 53 4.32 15.02 1.18
C ALA A 53 5.64 15.60 1.70
N THR A 54 6.78 15.17 1.15
CA THR A 54 8.10 15.72 1.47
C THR A 54 8.20 17.20 1.07
N ALA A 55 7.66 17.58 -0.08
CA ALA A 55 7.60 18.99 -0.51
C ALA A 55 6.74 19.84 0.44
N ARG A 56 5.61 19.33 0.93
CA ARG A 56 4.80 20.00 1.96
C ARG A 56 5.60 20.19 3.26
N PHE A 57 6.31 19.15 3.68
CA PHE A 57 7.16 19.21 4.88
C PHE A 57 8.25 20.27 4.74
N ALA A 58 8.89 20.39 3.57
CA ALA A 58 9.90 21.40 3.30
C ALA A 58 9.33 22.84 3.31
N LEU A 59 8.07 23.03 2.94
CA LEU A 59 7.38 24.33 2.96
C LEU A 59 6.84 24.70 4.35
N VAL A 60 6.90 23.76 5.31
CA VAL A 60 6.44 23.94 6.70
C VAL A 60 5.00 24.49 6.73
N GLU A 61 4.78 25.67 7.28
CA GLU A 61 3.45 26.29 7.41
C GLU A 61 2.94 26.95 6.11
N GLN A 62 3.82 27.14 5.13
CA GLN A 62 3.49 27.85 3.88
C GLN A 62 2.90 26.94 2.78
N TRP A 63 2.91 25.61 2.97
CA TRP A 63 2.41 24.67 1.96
C TRP A 63 0.96 24.93 1.50
N PRO A 64 0.00 25.43 2.36
CA PRO A 64 -1.36 25.68 1.90
C PRO A 64 -1.43 26.79 0.84
N LEU A 65 -0.49 27.73 0.85
CA LEU A 65 -0.38 28.77 -0.16
C LEU A 65 0.07 28.22 -1.52
N ALA A 66 0.91 27.19 -1.52
CA ALA A 66 1.36 26.52 -2.74
C ALA A 66 0.31 25.60 -3.37
N GLU A 67 -0.70 25.19 -2.59
CA GLU A 67 -1.78 24.29 -3.01
C GLU A 67 -3.19 24.89 -2.80
N PHE A 68 -3.27 26.19 -2.78
CA PHE A 68 -4.49 26.94 -2.51
C PHE A 68 -5.69 26.52 -3.40
N TRP A 69 -5.42 26.19 -4.69
CA TRP A 69 -6.47 25.85 -5.66
C TRP A 69 -6.78 24.35 -5.72
N LYS A 70 -5.85 23.49 -5.38
CA LYS A 70 -6.01 22.03 -5.55
C LYS A 70 -5.02 21.27 -4.69
N ASP A 71 -5.55 20.34 -3.92
CA ASP A 71 -4.74 19.34 -3.22
C ASP A 71 -4.08 18.39 -4.24
N LYS A 72 -2.76 18.47 -4.33
CA LYS A 72 -1.97 17.66 -5.28
C LYS A 72 -1.80 16.21 -4.85
N ILE A 73 -1.94 15.91 -3.56
CA ILE A 73 -1.83 14.54 -3.02
C ILE A 73 -3.14 13.76 -3.24
N LEU A 74 -4.27 14.43 -3.28
CA LEU A 74 -5.58 13.78 -3.34
C LEU A 74 -5.74 12.77 -4.49
N PRO A 75 -5.31 13.06 -5.74
CA PRO A 75 -5.41 12.09 -6.84
C PRO A 75 -4.56 10.84 -6.57
N GLU A 76 -3.35 10.99 -6.06
CA GLU A 76 -2.45 9.87 -5.75
C GLU A 76 -3.01 9.02 -4.61
N ARG A 77 -3.57 9.67 -3.59
CA ARG A 77 -4.24 8.98 -2.48
C ARG A 77 -5.43 8.15 -2.96
N LYS A 78 -6.24 8.68 -3.89
CA LYS A 78 -7.36 7.92 -4.47
C LYS A 78 -6.89 6.66 -5.20
N VAL A 79 -5.79 6.73 -5.92
CA VAL A 79 -5.22 5.56 -6.60
C VAL A 79 -4.77 4.51 -5.57
N MET A 80 -4.11 4.93 -4.50
CA MET A 80 -3.71 4.03 -3.40
C MET A 80 -4.93 3.42 -2.69
N ASP A 81 -5.94 4.23 -2.40
CA ASP A 81 -7.18 3.77 -1.77
C ASP A 81 -7.88 2.72 -2.63
N ASN A 82 -8.02 2.96 -3.93
CA ASN A 82 -8.66 2.03 -4.86
C ASN A 82 -7.92 0.69 -4.94
N PHE A 83 -6.60 0.70 -4.78
CA PHE A 83 -5.81 -0.53 -4.75
C PHE A 83 -5.99 -1.31 -3.45
N MET A 84 -6.03 -0.63 -2.30
CA MET A 84 -6.12 -1.26 -0.99
C MET A 84 -7.55 -1.65 -0.59
N GLU A 85 -8.56 -0.95 -1.11
CA GLU A 85 -9.95 -1.16 -0.73
C GLU A 85 -10.45 -2.60 -0.92
N PRO A 86 -10.24 -3.27 -2.07
CA PRO A 86 -10.66 -4.65 -2.25
C PRO A 86 -9.97 -5.60 -1.26
N LEU A 87 -8.68 -5.43 -0.98
CA LEU A 87 -7.93 -6.25 -0.04
C LEU A 87 -8.44 -6.09 1.39
N MET A 88 -8.77 -4.87 1.77
CA MET A 88 -9.35 -4.57 3.08
C MET A 88 -10.75 -5.16 3.23
N LEU A 89 -11.60 -5.04 2.19
CA LEU A 89 -12.96 -5.61 2.21
C LEU A 89 -12.92 -7.13 2.31
N GLU A 90 -12.00 -7.77 1.61
CA GLU A 90 -11.79 -9.22 1.70
C GLU A 90 -11.35 -9.63 3.12
N ALA A 91 -10.42 -8.90 3.74
CA ALA A 91 -9.99 -9.18 5.09
C ALA A 91 -11.11 -8.99 6.13
N LEU A 92 -11.96 -7.98 5.95
CA LEU A 92 -13.14 -7.75 6.79
C LEU A 92 -14.16 -8.88 6.65
N ALA A 93 -14.43 -9.33 5.41
CA ALA A 93 -15.34 -10.45 5.14
C ALA A 93 -14.81 -11.76 5.75
N ASN A 94 -13.51 -12.03 5.60
CA ASN A 94 -12.85 -13.20 6.18
C ASN A 94 -12.92 -13.19 7.72
N ARG A 95 -12.80 -12.01 8.34
CA ARG A 95 -13.00 -11.87 9.80
C ARG A 95 -14.41 -12.26 10.22
N GLU A 96 -15.42 -11.76 9.53
CA GLU A 96 -16.82 -12.08 9.84
C GLU A 96 -17.10 -13.58 9.71
N SER A 97 -16.56 -14.23 8.70
CA SER A 97 -16.66 -15.67 8.51
C SER A 97 -15.97 -16.44 9.64
N ARG A 98 -14.78 -16.02 10.06
CA ARG A 98 -14.02 -16.64 11.17
C ARG A 98 -14.74 -16.47 12.52
N LEU A 99 -15.35 -15.32 12.77
CA LEU A 99 -16.14 -15.12 13.99
C LEU A 99 -17.34 -16.07 14.06
N LYS A 100 -18.04 -16.27 12.94
CA LYS A 100 -19.15 -17.23 12.85
C LYS A 100 -18.69 -18.67 13.08
N HIS A 101 -17.54 -19.07 12.57
CA HIS A 101 -16.95 -20.39 12.82
C HIS A 101 -16.46 -20.58 14.25
N ALA A 102 -15.90 -19.54 14.87
CA ALA A 102 -15.49 -19.57 16.27
C ALA A 102 -16.68 -19.77 17.24
N GLU A 103 -17.84 -19.21 16.92
CA GLU A 103 -19.09 -19.44 17.67
C GLU A 103 -19.59 -20.90 17.54
N MET A 104 -19.19 -21.60 16.49
CA MET A 104 -19.51 -23.03 16.25
C MET A 104 -18.53 -24.00 16.92
N GLY A 105 -17.48 -23.52 17.61
CA GLY A 105 -16.55 -24.37 18.39
C GLY A 105 -15.39 -24.97 17.59
N ASP A 106 -15.14 -24.51 16.39
CA ASP A 106 -13.97 -24.92 15.61
C ASP A 106 -12.70 -24.25 16.13
N THR A 107 -11.64 -25.05 16.26
CA THR A 107 -10.30 -24.54 16.60
C THR A 107 -9.75 -23.72 15.46
N ILE A 108 -9.56 -22.42 15.70
CA ILE A 108 -8.97 -21.49 14.73
C ILE A 108 -7.48 -21.79 14.64
N ASP A 109 -7.03 -22.35 13.53
CA ASP A 109 -5.61 -22.44 13.21
C ASP A 109 -5.02 -21.03 13.07
N ASN A 110 -3.99 -20.75 13.88
CA ASN A 110 -3.31 -19.45 13.94
C ASN A 110 -2.31 -19.22 12.78
N GLU A 111 -2.28 -20.09 11.77
CA GLU A 111 -1.17 -20.11 10.79
C GLU A 111 -1.21 -19.00 9.73
N ASP A 112 -2.32 -18.29 9.54
CA ASP A 112 -2.43 -17.25 8.49
C ASP A 112 -2.66 -15.84 9.04
N LEU A 113 -1.91 -15.44 10.06
CA LEU A 113 -2.02 -14.09 10.62
C LEU A 113 -1.22 -13.09 9.78
N THR A 114 -1.81 -12.61 8.70
CA THR A 114 -1.28 -11.42 8.01
C THR A 114 -1.44 -10.19 8.90
N LEU A 115 -0.61 -9.18 8.68
CA LEU A 115 -0.69 -7.96 9.45
C LEU A 115 -2.06 -7.27 9.30
N LEU A 116 -2.64 -7.31 8.09
CA LEU A 116 -3.99 -6.81 7.83
C LEU A 116 -5.04 -7.56 8.67
N SER A 117 -4.97 -8.89 8.74
CA SER A 117 -5.91 -9.67 9.57
C SER A 117 -5.77 -9.35 11.05
N HIS A 118 -4.54 -9.05 11.52
CA HIS A 118 -4.28 -8.60 12.88
C HIS A 118 -4.90 -7.21 13.15
N LEU A 119 -4.71 -6.24 12.25
CA LEU A 119 -5.30 -4.91 12.37
C LEU A 119 -6.83 -4.96 12.40
N VAL A 120 -7.43 -5.74 11.51
CA VAL A 120 -8.89 -5.91 11.42
C VAL A 120 -9.47 -6.55 12.69
N ARG A 121 -8.70 -7.33 13.44
CA ARG A 121 -9.13 -7.85 14.75
C ARG A 121 -9.21 -6.76 15.83
N HIS A 122 -8.34 -5.76 15.78
CA HIS A 122 -8.26 -4.70 16.77
C HIS A 122 -9.14 -3.49 16.45
N THR A 123 -9.34 -3.16 15.18
CA THR A 123 -10.18 -2.04 14.76
C THR A 123 -11.06 -2.40 13.57
N GLN A 124 -12.23 -1.79 13.49
CA GLN A 124 -13.16 -1.93 12.36
C GLN A 124 -13.26 -0.63 11.55
N ASP A 125 -12.56 0.42 11.97
CA ASP A 125 -12.56 1.69 11.24
C ASP A 125 -11.70 1.56 9.98
N PRO A 126 -12.30 1.58 8.78
CA PRO A 126 -11.57 1.41 7.53
C PRO A 126 -10.55 2.53 7.30
N LYS A 127 -10.77 3.71 7.86
CA LYS A 127 -9.82 4.82 7.73
C LYS A 127 -8.55 4.55 8.52
N ILE A 128 -8.68 4.09 9.76
CA ILE A 128 -7.53 3.75 10.61
C ILE A 128 -6.74 2.61 9.97
N ILE A 129 -7.42 1.57 9.49
CA ILE A 129 -6.75 0.43 8.83
C ILE A 129 -5.94 0.89 7.61
N LYS A 130 -6.52 1.73 6.75
CA LYS A 130 -5.84 2.27 5.57
C LYS A 130 -4.64 3.13 5.94
N ASP A 131 -4.79 4.03 6.90
CA ASP A 131 -3.72 4.93 7.33
C ASP A 131 -2.55 4.14 7.94
N GLU A 132 -2.81 3.11 8.75
CA GLU A 132 -1.77 2.24 9.31
C GLU A 132 -1.07 1.40 8.25
N LEU A 133 -1.79 0.85 7.27
CA LEU A 133 -1.19 0.11 6.16
C LEU A 133 -0.28 1.00 5.32
N ILE A 134 -0.68 2.24 5.04
CA ILE A 134 0.18 3.20 4.34
C ILE A 134 1.44 3.52 5.16
N ASN A 135 1.30 3.76 6.45
CA ASN A 135 2.43 4.03 7.34
C ASN A 135 3.44 2.88 7.34
N LEU A 136 2.95 1.64 7.39
CA LEU A 136 3.81 0.45 7.34
C LEU A 136 4.50 0.26 6.00
N LEU A 137 3.81 0.56 4.89
CA LEU A 137 4.41 0.53 3.55
C LEU A 137 5.51 1.59 3.40
N VAL A 138 5.29 2.79 3.94
CA VAL A 138 6.30 3.87 3.96
C VAL A 138 7.51 3.41 4.77
N ALA A 139 7.30 2.94 6.00
CA ALA A 139 8.36 2.50 6.89
C ALA A 139 9.18 1.35 6.31
N GLY A 140 8.51 0.35 5.71
CA GLY A 140 9.17 -0.81 5.11
C GLY A 140 10.01 -0.48 3.88
N ARG A 141 9.52 0.39 3.00
CA ARG A 141 10.22 0.77 1.77
C ARG A 141 11.52 1.53 2.04
N ASP A 142 11.48 2.52 2.88
CA ASP A 142 12.63 3.40 3.12
C ASP A 142 13.74 2.68 3.88
N THR A 143 13.38 1.81 4.82
CA THR A 143 14.34 1.01 5.58
C THR A 143 15.10 0.03 4.71
N VAL A 144 14.42 -0.68 3.79
CA VAL A 144 15.04 -1.65 2.88
C VAL A 144 15.98 -0.95 1.89
N CYS A 145 15.61 0.21 1.37
CA CYS A 145 16.47 1.01 0.49
C CYS A 145 17.77 1.45 1.19
N LEU A 146 17.68 1.91 2.44
CA LEU A 146 18.85 2.35 3.21
C LEU A 146 19.82 1.19 3.51
N ILE A 147 19.32 0.01 3.86
CA ILE A 147 20.15 -1.17 4.11
C ILE A 147 20.85 -1.64 2.82
N SER A 148 20.15 -1.62 1.69
CA SER A 148 20.76 -2.00 0.40
C SER A 148 21.85 -1.05 -0.08
N PHE A 149 21.85 0.21 0.36
CA PHE A 149 22.90 1.19 0.04
C PHE A 149 24.10 1.11 1.00
N ALA A 150 23.93 0.51 2.18
CA ALA A 150 24.96 0.42 3.22
C ALA A 150 25.80 -0.87 3.13
N MET A 151 25.44 -1.79 2.23
CA MET A 151 26.20 -3.00 1.89
C MET A 151 26.96 -2.81 0.57
#